data_a16b656addcf61439593a74f77023a14
#
_entry.id   a16b656addcf61439593a74f77023a14
#
_cell.length_a   1.000
_cell.length_b   1.000
_cell.length_c   1.000
_cell.angle_alpha   90.00
_cell.angle_beta   90.00
_cell.angle_gamma   90.00
#
_symmetry.space_group_name_H-M   'P 1'
#
loop_
_entity.id
_entity.type
_entity.pdbx_description
1 polymer ?
#
loop_
_entity_poly.entity_id
_entity_poly.type
_entity_poly.pdbx_seq_one_letter_code
_entity_poly.pdbx_strand_id
1 'polypeptide(L)'
;MIKKIIITVCTLIFFVTNVSFADITFWTTEVQPARMAKQEAMAKDFEAKTGIKVEVIPVEEKDLGTRATAAAAAGDLPDVIYHTLQYVLPWAEAGILDVDANNAVVKELGKKTFAPGALNMAKSGSKIAAVPVLSLIHI
;
A
#
# COMPACT_ATOMS: atom_id res chain seq x y z
N MET A 1 -14.84 -45.09 -54.58
CA MET A 1 -13.79 -44.82 -53.51
C MET A 1 -13.99 -43.37 -53.06
N ILE A 2 -14.62 -43.17 -51.91
CA ILE A 2 -14.95 -41.85 -51.36
C ILE A 2 -13.85 -41.53 -50.34
N LYS A 3 -12.97 -40.55 -50.63
CA LYS A 3 -11.95 -40.08 -49.73
C LYS A 3 -12.63 -39.20 -48.66
N LYS A 4 -12.65 -39.67 -47.42
CA LYS A 4 -13.06 -38.89 -46.24
C LYS A 4 -11.96 -37.87 -45.92
N ILE A 5 -12.26 -36.59 -46.11
CA ILE A 5 -11.42 -35.49 -45.63
C ILE A 5 -11.81 -35.25 -44.19
N ILE A 6 -10.93 -35.59 -43.27
CA ILE A 6 -11.07 -35.24 -41.85
C ILE A 6 -10.50 -33.84 -41.68
N ILE A 7 -11.38 -32.87 -41.49
CA ILE A 7 -10.97 -31.51 -41.09
C ILE A 7 -10.79 -31.50 -39.59
N THR A 8 -9.52 -31.51 -39.14
CA THR A 8 -9.20 -31.32 -37.75
C THR A 8 -9.28 -29.82 -37.43
N VAL A 9 -10.39 -29.41 -36.82
CA VAL A 9 -10.54 -28.05 -36.27
C VAL A 9 -9.70 -27.96 -34.98
N CYS A 10 -8.53 -27.35 -35.07
CA CYS A 10 -7.72 -26.97 -33.91
C CYS A 10 -8.43 -25.80 -33.22
N THR A 11 -9.24 -26.07 -32.22
CA THR A 11 -9.80 -25.05 -31.33
C THR A 11 -8.69 -24.51 -30.46
N LEU A 12 -8.13 -23.36 -30.84
CA LEU A 12 -7.19 -22.61 -30.02
C LEU A 12 -7.93 -22.03 -28.83
N ILE A 13 -7.93 -22.73 -27.70
CA ILE A 13 -8.44 -22.23 -26.44
C ILE A 13 -7.44 -21.19 -25.94
N PHE A 14 -7.75 -19.90 -26.15
CA PHE A 14 -7.06 -18.81 -25.48
C PHE A 14 -7.38 -18.91 -23.98
N PHE A 15 -6.48 -19.48 -23.22
CA PHE A 15 -6.48 -19.30 -21.78
C PHE A 15 -6.16 -17.82 -21.49
N VAL A 16 -7.20 -17.02 -21.32
CA VAL A 16 -7.05 -15.70 -20.68
C VAL A 16 -6.74 -16.00 -19.22
N THR A 17 -5.47 -16.03 -18.88
CA THR A 17 -5.06 -16.02 -17.48
C THR A 17 -5.44 -14.66 -16.90
N ASN A 18 -6.55 -14.61 -16.19
CA ASN A 18 -6.82 -13.49 -15.30
C ASN A 18 -5.69 -13.46 -14.29
N VAL A 19 -4.73 -12.57 -14.47
CA VAL A 19 -3.75 -12.24 -13.45
C VAL A 19 -4.54 -11.52 -12.37
N SER A 20 -4.99 -12.24 -11.36
CA SER A 20 -5.55 -11.66 -10.16
C SER A 20 -4.37 -11.07 -9.39
N PHE A 21 -4.24 -9.76 -9.42
CA PHE A 21 -3.37 -9.08 -8.48
C PHE A 21 -3.97 -9.25 -7.09
N ALA A 22 -3.12 -9.52 -6.09
CA ALA A 22 -3.55 -9.54 -4.70
C ALA A 22 -4.14 -8.17 -4.33
N ASP A 23 -5.26 -8.15 -3.64
CA ASP A 23 -5.84 -6.93 -3.11
C ASP A 23 -4.87 -6.30 -2.10
N ILE A 24 -4.81 -4.97 -2.05
CA ILE A 24 -3.99 -4.23 -1.10
C ILE A 24 -4.87 -3.82 0.08
N THR A 25 -4.41 -4.09 1.30
CA THR A 25 -5.03 -3.62 2.53
C THR A 25 -4.36 -2.32 2.99
N PHE A 26 -5.15 -1.27 3.20
CA PHE A 26 -4.67 0.03 3.65
C PHE A 26 -5.35 0.43 4.97
N TRP A 27 -4.60 0.46 6.06
CA TRP A 27 -5.06 1.00 7.33
C TRP A 27 -4.85 2.50 7.41
N THR A 28 -5.90 3.22 7.81
CA THR A 28 -5.87 4.67 7.92
C THR A 28 -6.44 5.15 9.24
N THR A 29 -5.83 6.18 9.83
CA THR A 29 -6.35 6.88 11.01
C THR A 29 -7.25 8.06 10.65
N GLU A 30 -7.44 8.32 9.36
CA GLU A 30 -8.31 9.38 8.87
C GLU A 30 -9.77 8.92 8.83
N VAL A 31 -10.37 8.70 10.02
CA VAL A 31 -11.68 8.08 10.22
C VAL A 31 -12.88 9.01 9.98
N GLN A 32 -12.66 10.30 9.77
CA GLN A 32 -13.74 11.26 9.52
C GLN A 32 -14.45 10.93 8.20
N PRO A 33 -15.81 10.96 8.14
CA PRO A 33 -16.55 10.53 6.95
C PRO A 33 -16.12 11.21 5.64
N ALA A 34 -15.86 12.53 5.67
CA ALA A 34 -15.41 13.27 4.49
C ALA A 34 -14.00 12.87 4.02
N ARG A 35 -13.12 12.47 4.93
CA ARG A 35 -11.77 12.00 4.63
C ARG A 35 -11.81 10.56 4.15
N MET A 36 -12.60 9.71 4.79
CA MET A 36 -12.82 8.33 4.34
C MET A 36 -13.36 8.29 2.91
N ALA A 37 -14.40 9.08 2.60
CA ALA A 37 -14.94 9.15 1.24
C ALA A 37 -13.89 9.54 0.18
N LYS A 38 -12.95 10.44 0.52
CA LYS A 38 -11.84 10.79 -0.38
C LYS A 38 -10.85 9.64 -0.58
N GLN A 39 -10.49 8.94 0.49
CA GLN A 39 -9.58 7.80 0.40
C GLN A 39 -10.19 6.65 -0.39
N GLU A 40 -11.47 6.35 -0.18
CA GLU A 40 -12.20 5.35 -0.97
C GLU A 40 -12.31 5.75 -2.45
N ALA A 41 -12.49 7.03 -2.76
CA ALA A 41 -12.47 7.52 -4.13
C ALA A 41 -11.08 7.35 -4.76
N MET A 42 -10.00 7.67 -4.03
CA MET A 42 -8.62 7.46 -4.49
C MET A 42 -8.32 5.96 -4.69
N ALA A 43 -8.82 5.09 -3.81
CA ALA A 43 -8.69 3.64 -3.96
C ALA A 43 -9.36 3.13 -5.24
N LYS A 44 -10.58 3.60 -5.54
CA LYS A 44 -11.29 3.28 -6.80
C LYS A 44 -10.58 3.80 -8.04
N ASP A 45 -10.01 5.01 -7.97
CA ASP A 45 -9.21 5.57 -9.07
C ASP A 45 -7.93 4.77 -9.31
N PHE A 46 -7.31 4.27 -8.25
CA PHE A 46 -6.14 3.41 -8.34
C PHE A 46 -6.52 2.06 -8.97
N GLU A 47 -7.59 1.43 -8.50
CA GLU A 47 -8.11 0.18 -9.06
C GLU A 47 -8.43 0.34 -10.56
N ALA A 48 -9.09 1.42 -10.95
CA ALA A 48 -9.42 1.70 -12.35
C ALA A 48 -8.17 1.82 -13.25
N LYS A 49 -7.06 2.30 -12.71
CA LYS A 49 -5.80 2.49 -13.45
C LYS A 49 -4.90 1.25 -13.47
N THR A 50 -4.94 0.45 -12.43
CA THR A 50 -3.97 -0.64 -12.20
C THR A 50 -4.59 -2.02 -12.25
N GLY A 51 -5.91 -2.13 -12.07
CA GLY A 51 -6.60 -3.40 -11.85
C GLY A 51 -6.41 -3.99 -10.45
N ILE A 52 -5.72 -3.27 -9.54
CA ILE A 52 -5.44 -3.70 -8.16
C ILE A 52 -6.44 -3.01 -7.23
N LYS A 53 -7.23 -3.81 -6.52
CA LYS A 53 -8.17 -3.29 -5.53
C LYS A 53 -7.44 -2.88 -4.27
N VAL A 54 -7.89 -1.77 -3.65
CA VAL A 54 -7.41 -1.33 -2.34
C VAL A 54 -8.58 -1.33 -1.37
N GLU A 55 -8.47 -2.10 -0.30
CA GLU A 55 -9.41 -2.10 0.81
C GLU A 55 -8.95 -1.08 1.86
N VAL A 56 -9.73 -0.01 2.02
CA VAL A 56 -9.45 1.04 3.01
C VAL A 56 -10.10 0.69 4.33
N ILE A 57 -9.30 0.44 5.36
CA ILE A 57 -9.73 0.00 6.68
C ILE A 57 -9.48 1.10 7.71
N PRO A 58 -10.53 1.71 8.27
CA PRO A 58 -10.39 2.73 9.31
C PRO A 58 -9.90 2.12 10.63
N VAL A 59 -8.96 2.79 11.27
CA VAL A 59 -8.42 2.43 12.58
C VAL A 59 -8.35 3.68 13.43
N GLU A 60 -8.97 3.67 14.60
CA GLU A 60 -8.84 4.79 15.53
C GLU A 60 -7.37 5.00 15.94
N GLU A 61 -6.89 6.24 15.91
CA GLU A 61 -5.47 6.54 16.17
C GLU A 61 -4.99 6.00 17.52
N LYS A 62 -5.84 6.06 18.54
CA LYS A 62 -5.54 5.53 19.88
C LYS A 62 -5.32 4.02 19.92
N ASP A 63 -5.92 3.28 18.99
CA ASP A 63 -5.89 1.82 18.92
C ASP A 63 -4.81 1.31 17.94
N LEU A 64 -4.30 2.19 17.08
CA LEU A 64 -3.39 1.83 15.99
C LEU A 64 -2.14 1.09 16.49
N GLY A 65 -1.51 1.60 17.56
CA GLY A 65 -0.28 0.99 18.09
C GLY A 65 -0.49 -0.45 18.56
N THR A 66 -1.56 -0.67 19.34
CA THR A 66 -1.93 -2.01 19.86
C THR A 66 -2.29 -2.95 18.72
N ARG A 67 -3.08 -2.47 17.77
CA ARG A 67 -3.53 -3.26 16.63
C ARG A 67 -2.35 -3.66 15.72
N ALA A 68 -1.45 -2.73 15.41
CA ALA A 68 -0.28 -3.02 14.59
C ALA A 68 0.67 -4.02 15.26
N THR A 69 0.88 -3.88 16.57
CA THR A 69 1.71 -4.83 17.33
C THR A 69 1.10 -6.23 17.34
N ALA A 70 -0.21 -6.34 17.55
CA ALA A 70 -0.90 -7.63 17.52
C ALA A 70 -0.87 -8.27 16.12
N ALA A 71 -1.11 -7.48 15.07
CA ALA A 71 -1.03 -7.93 13.69
C ALA A 71 0.39 -8.38 13.31
N ALA A 72 1.42 -7.65 13.73
CA ALA A 72 2.82 -8.06 13.53
C ALA A 72 3.13 -9.41 14.17
N ALA A 73 2.68 -9.62 15.41
CA ALA A 73 2.85 -10.89 16.10
C ALA A 73 2.10 -12.07 15.44
N ALA A 74 0.97 -11.78 14.79
CA ALA A 74 0.17 -12.75 14.06
C ALA A 74 0.67 -12.98 12.61
N GLY A 75 1.56 -12.15 12.09
CA GLY A 75 1.95 -12.18 10.68
C GLY A 75 0.85 -11.68 9.73
N ASP A 76 -0.04 -10.81 10.22
CA ASP A 76 -1.24 -10.30 9.53
C ASP A 76 -1.22 -8.75 9.46
N LEU A 77 -0.05 -8.18 9.18
CA LEU A 77 0.08 -6.75 8.94
C LEU A 77 -0.62 -6.37 7.63
N PRO A 78 -1.23 -5.19 7.54
CA PRO A 78 -1.71 -4.67 6.26
C PRO A 78 -0.54 -4.30 5.35
N ASP A 79 -0.80 -4.19 4.06
CA ASP A 79 0.23 -3.80 3.09
C ASP A 79 0.67 -2.35 3.25
N VAL A 80 -0.26 -1.48 3.66
CA VAL A 80 0.00 -0.05 3.88
C VAL A 80 -0.64 0.43 5.18
N ILE A 81 0.12 1.19 5.97
CA ILE A 81 -0.37 1.83 7.20
C ILE A 81 -0.13 3.34 7.12
N TYR A 82 -1.21 4.12 7.24
CA TYR A 82 -1.10 5.55 7.51
C TYR A 82 -0.95 5.77 9.02
N HIS A 83 0.17 6.38 9.43
CA HIS A 83 0.52 6.54 10.84
C HIS A 83 1.20 7.88 11.12
N THR A 84 1.24 8.26 12.39
CA THR A 84 1.94 9.45 12.86
C THR A 84 3.44 9.21 13.07
N LEU A 85 4.20 10.29 13.12
CA LEU A 85 5.68 10.26 13.23
C LEU A 85 6.19 9.51 14.45
N GLN A 86 5.43 9.45 15.53
CA GLN A 86 5.80 8.74 16.75
C GLN A 86 6.08 7.24 16.55
N TYR A 87 5.49 6.66 15.49
CA TYR A 87 5.65 5.23 15.17
C TYR A 87 6.81 4.94 14.22
N VAL A 88 7.38 5.94 13.55
CA VAL A 88 8.40 5.71 12.51
C VAL A 88 9.59 4.91 13.06
N LEU A 89 10.23 5.40 14.10
CA LEU A 89 11.43 4.77 14.63
C LEU A 89 11.14 3.44 15.33
N PRO A 90 10.21 3.36 16.31
CA PRO A 90 9.95 2.10 17.00
C PRO A 90 9.42 1.00 16.07
N TRP A 91 8.64 1.34 15.07
CA TRP A 91 8.13 0.35 14.11
C TRP A 91 9.17 -0.07 13.07
N ALA A 92 10.07 0.81 12.68
CA ALA A 92 11.21 0.44 11.84
C ALA A 92 12.15 -0.53 12.59
N GLU A 93 12.43 -0.27 13.87
CA GLU A 93 13.26 -1.14 14.71
C GLU A 93 12.60 -2.50 15.01
N ALA A 94 11.27 -2.50 15.16
CA ALA A 94 10.51 -3.73 15.39
C ALA A 94 10.23 -4.53 14.09
N GLY A 95 10.63 -4.03 12.91
CA GLY A 95 10.37 -4.69 11.63
C GLY A 95 8.90 -4.65 11.16
N ILE A 96 8.09 -3.75 11.73
CA ILE A 96 6.70 -3.50 11.30
C ILE A 96 6.68 -2.72 9.98
N LEU A 97 7.63 -1.81 9.79
CA LEU A 97 7.78 -1.05 8.54
C LEU A 97 8.82 -1.70 7.63
N ASP A 98 8.47 -1.90 6.37
CA ASP A 98 9.45 -2.23 5.33
C ASP A 98 10.24 -0.97 4.96
N VAL A 99 11.37 -0.79 5.63
CA VAL A 99 12.26 0.38 5.46
C VAL A 99 12.84 0.42 4.04
N ASP A 100 13.10 -0.71 3.41
CA ASP A 100 13.68 -0.75 2.09
C ASP A 100 12.64 -0.38 1.03
N ALA A 101 11.41 -0.85 1.14
CA ALA A 101 10.30 -0.45 0.27
C ALA A 101 10.00 1.05 0.40
N ASN A 102 9.87 1.58 1.63
CA ASN A 102 9.63 3.01 1.87
C ASN A 102 10.75 3.88 1.28
N ASN A 103 12.01 3.48 1.46
CA ASN A 103 13.16 4.20 0.92
C ASN A 103 13.18 4.16 -0.61
N ALA A 104 12.77 3.05 -1.24
CA ALA A 104 12.65 2.93 -2.69
C ALA A 104 11.57 3.85 -3.25
N VAL A 105 10.39 3.92 -2.62
CA VAL A 105 9.30 4.83 -3.00
C VAL A 105 9.75 6.28 -2.96
N VAL A 106 10.41 6.72 -1.88
CA VAL A 106 10.91 8.11 -1.78
C VAL A 106 11.99 8.39 -2.83
N LYS A 107 12.82 7.41 -3.18
CA LYS A 107 13.81 7.54 -4.24
C LYS A 107 13.16 7.70 -5.62
N GLU A 108 12.12 6.92 -5.90
CA GLU A 108 11.36 6.96 -7.16
C GLU A 108 10.61 8.29 -7.33
N LEU A 109 9.89 8.73 -6.29
CA LEU A 109 9.19 10.02 -6.29
C LEU A 109 10.13 11.23 -6.32
N GLY A 110 11.40 11.02 -5.98
CA GLY A 110 12.42 12.05 -5.89
C GLY A 110 12.37 12.83 -4.58
N LYS A 111 13.51 12.91 -3.90
CA LYS A 111 13.62 13.60 -2.58
C LYS A 111 13.16 15.06 -2.58
N LYS A 112 13.23 15.73 -3.74
CA LYS A 112 12.81 17.13 -3.89
C LYS A 112 11.28 17.32 -3.79
N THR A 113 10.50 16.24 -3.92
CA THR A 113 9.04 16.23 -3.76
C THR A 113 8.64 16.48 -2.31
N PHE A 114 9.54 16.22 -1.38
CA PHE A 114 9.28 16.28 0.07
C PHE A 114 9.99 17.46 0.71
N ALA A 115 9.38 18.05 1.74
CA ALA A 115 10.08 19.00 2.60
C ALA A 115 11.28 18.32 3.29
N PRO A 116 12.47 18.93 3.32
CA PRO A 116 13.66 18.31 3.93
C PRO A 116 13.47 17.91 5.40
N GLY A 117 12.74 18.72 6.16
CA GLY A 117 12.39 18.41 7.55
C GLY A 117 11.54 17.14 7.69
N ALA A 118 10.56 16.95 6.79
CA ALA A 118 9.71 15.76 6.80
C ALA A 118 10.52 14.49 6.51
N LEU A 119 11.43 14.53 5.54
CA LEU A 119 12.34 13.41 5.27
C LEU A 119 13.24 13.08 6.46
N ASN A 120 13.73 14.10 7.17
CA ASN A 120 14.59 13.86 8.34
C ASN A 120 13.82 13.18 9.48
N MET A 121 12.56 13.55 9.71
CA MET A 121 11.70 12.92 10.71
C MET A 121 11.25 11.50 10.34
N ALA A 122 11.27 11.18 9.06
CA ALA A 122 10.88 9.84 8.56
C ALA A 122 12.04 8.85 8.49
N LYS A 123 13.20 9.16 9.06
CA LYS A 123 14.38 8.30 9.01
C LYS A 123 14.46 7.29 10.16
N SER A 124 15.01 6.11 9.83
CA SER A 124 15.64 5.19 10.76
C SER A 124 17.07 4.95 10.28
N GLY A 125 18.05 5.42 11.04
CA GLY A 125 19.45 5.45 10.62
C GLY A 125 19.66 6.28 9.34
N SER A 126 20.24 5.70 8.31
CA SER A 126 20.50 6.35 7.02
C SER A 126 19.37 6.21 5.98
N LYS A 127 18.37 5.37 6.26
CA LYS A 127 17.26 5.06 5.34
C LYS A 127 16.00 5.83 5.72
N ILE A 128 15.12 6.03 4.73
CA ILE A 128 13.78 6.56 4.96
C ILE A 128 12.86 5.39 5.33
N ALA A 129 12.31 5.43 6.54
CA ALA A 129 11.49 4.34 7.09
C ALA A 129 9.99 4.55 6.87
N ALA A 130 9.57 5.76 6.50
CA ALA A 130 8.18 6.06 6.15
C ALA A 130 8.12 7.10 5.04
N VAL A 131 7.10 7.04 4.19
CA VAL A 131 6.87 8.04 3.14
C VAL A 131 6.08 9.21 3.74
N PRO A 132 6.65 10.44 3.79
CA PRO A 132 5.92 11.59 4.32
C PRO A 132 4.77 11.99 3.38
N VAL A 133 3.53 11.96 3.87
CA VAL A 133 2.34 12.32 3.08
C VAL A 133 1.80 13.68 3.51
N LEU A 134 1.78 13.99 4.81
CA LEU A 134 1.30 15.25 5.37
C LEU A 134 2.35 15.80 6.33
N SER A 135 2.58 17.11 6.23
CA SER A 135 3.31 17.87 7.24
C SER A 135 2.35 18.85 7.89
N LEU A 136 2.03 18.64 9.16
CA LEU A 136 1.33 19.63 9.96
C LEU A 136 2.36 20.66 10.42
N ILE A 137 2.38 21.81 9.74
CA ILE A 137 3.12 22.97 10.22
C ILE A 137 2.20 23.70 11.18
N HIS A 138 2.47 23.58 12.48
CA HIS A 138 1.93 24.52 13.44
C HIS A 138 2.73 25.82 13.32
N ILE A 139 2.10 26.82 12.76
CA ILE A 139 2.58 28.20 12.79
C ILE A 139 2.08 28.84 14.08
#